data_691fbbd2722d9c0b37ab5902eb06ad0c
#
_entry.id   691fbbd2722d9c0b37ab5902eb06ad0c
#
_cell.length_a   1.000
_cell.length_b   1.000
_cell.length_c   1.000
_cell.angle_alpha   90.00
_cell.angle_beta   90.00
_cell.angle_gamma   90.00
#
_symmetry.space_group_name_H-M   'P 1'
#
loop_
_entity.id
_entity.type
_entity.pdbx_description
1 polymer ?
#
loop_
_entity_poly.entity_id
_entity_poly.type
_entity_poly.pdbx_seq_one_letter_code
_entity_poly.pdbx_strand_id
1 'polypeptide(L)'
;MTDDIRPALTVTNQYLVDLSFENPAAKRGNPPQGPLAIDKSVDMSSHPRPDGNANVDMRLTVRVSAEGAAVFLIEVTYRCVCDVAGIAPEDMERRLLVDGGEAMFPAIRNLVSGLVAEGGYSPTLVLDPIDFGEVLARARASTSAA
;
A
#
# COMPACT_ATOMS: atom_id res chain seq x y z
N MET A 1 34.56 12.21 -6.11
CA MET A 1 33.10 12.09 -5.97
C MET A 1 32.80 10.65 -5.60
N THR A 2 32.61 10.39 -4.35
CA THR A 2 32.19 9.08 -3.89
C THR A 2 30.71 8.98 -4.12
N ASP A 3 30.32 8.19 -5.10
CA ASP A 3 28.94 7.76 -5.21
C ASP A 3 28.63 7.01 -3.92
N ASP A 4 27.78 7.62 -3.11
CA ASP A 4 27.29 6.98 -1.90
C ASP A 4 26.35 5.85 -2.36
N ILE A 5 26.95 4.74 -2.79
CA ILE A 5 26.19 3.56 -3.20
C ILE A 5 25.63 2.95 -1.93
N ARG A 6 24.47 3.43 -1.53
CA ARG A 6 23.70 2.75 -0.50
C ARG A 6 23.27 1.41 -1.07
N PRO A 7 23.48 0.31 -0.34
CA PRO A 7 22.96 -0.96 -0.81
C PRO A 7 21.44 -0.82 -0.98
N ALA A 8 20.98 -1.08 -2.20
CA ALA A 8 19.55 -1.08 -2.48
C ALA A 8 18.90 -2.26 -1.74
N LEU A 9 17.69 -2.04 -1.24
CA LEU A 9 16.91 -3.14 -0.69
C LEU A 9 16.64 -4.14 -1.82
N THR A 10 16.96 -5.41 -1.59
CA THR A 10 16.70 -6.46 -2.56
C THR A 10 15.40 -7.16 -2.21
N VAL A 11 14.41 -7.02 -3.06
CA VAL A 11 13.14 -7.76 -2.95
C VAL A 11 13.31 -9.09 -3.65
N THR A 12 13.22 -10.18 -2.90
CA THR A 12 13.39 -11.54 -3.44
C THR A 12 12.08 -12.16 -3.86
N ASN A 13 10.96 -11.71 -3.30
CA ASN A 13 9.63 -12.18 -3.64
C ASN A 13 8.59 -11.15 -3.21
N GLN A 14 7.47 -11.10 -3.90
CA GLN A 14 6.33 -10.29 -3.47
C GLN A 14 5.03 -10.95 -3.90
N TYR A 15 4.01 -10.84 -3.07
CA TYR A 15 2.73 -11.50 -3.33
C TYR A 15 1.59 -10.88 -2.53
N LEU A 16 0.38 -11.14 -3.04
CA LEU A 16 -0.86 -10.75 -2.38
C LEU A 16 -1.13 -11.67 -1.20
N VAL A 17 -1.41 -11.08 -0.03
CA VAL A 17 -1.74 -11.83 1.19
C VAL A 17 -3.25 -11.91 1.39
N ASP A 18 -3.94 -10.79 1.19
CA ASP A 18 -5.38 -10.73 1.42
C ASP A 18 -6.00 -9.62 0.57
N LEU A 19 -7.23 -9.84 0.14
CA LEU A 19 -7.94 -8.90 -0.71
C LEU A 19 -9.43 -8.95 -0.39
N SER A 20 -10.02 -7.77 -0.19
CA SER A 20 -11.46 -7.62 -0.05
C SER A 20 -11.92 -6.49 -0.97
N PHE A 21 -12.94 -6.76 -1.77
CA PHE A 21 -13.59 -5.77 -2.61
C PHE A 21 -15.09 -5.84 -2.39
N GLU A 22 -15.65 -4.77 -1.84
CA GLU A 22 -17.08 -4.61 -1.64
C GLU A 22 -17.61 -3.51 -2.53
N ASN A 23 -18.70 -3.78 -3.23
CA ASN A 23 -19.27 -2.87 -4.22
C ASN A 23 -20.77 -2.66 -3.98
N PRO A 24 -21.13 -1.98 -2.86
CA PRO A 24 -22.53 -1.79 -2.49
C PRO A 24 -23.33 -0.99 -3.52
N ALA A 25 -22.73 -0.04 -4.23
CA ALA A 25 -23.43 0.70 -5.27
C ALA A 25 -23.92 -0.21 -6.40
N ALA A 26 -23.10 -1.18 -6.80
CA ALA A 26 -23.49 -2.16 -7.81
C ALA A 26 -24.64 -3.04 -7.31
N LYS A 27 -24.61 -3.43 -6.04
CA LYS A 27 -25.69 -4.24 -5.43
C LYS A 27 -27.02 -3.47 -5.41
N ARG A 28 -26.99 -2.15 -5.22
CA ARG A 28 -28.18 -1.31 -5.26
C ARG A 28 -28.70 -1.08 -6.69
N GLY A 29 -27.89 -1.37 -7.69
CA GLY A 29 -28.26 -1.16 -9.09
C GLY A 29 -28.25 0.29 -9.54
N ASN A 30 -27.79 1.20 -8.69
CA ASN A 30 -27.73 2.62 -9.00
C ASN A 30 -26.29 3.06 -9.21
N PRO A 31 -25.93 3.61 -10.38
CA PRO A 31 -24.61 4.22 -10.53
C PRO A 31 -24.47 5.41 -9.59
N PRO A 32 -23.26 5.71 -9.10
CA PRO A 32 -23.06 6.86 -8.23
C PRO A 32 -23.40 8.16 -8.95
N GLN A 33 -24.11 9.04 -8.26
CA GLN A 33 -24.46 10.36 -8.76
C GLN A 33 -23.71 11.41 -7.94
N GLY A 34 -23.24 12.47 -8.62
CA GLY A 34 -22.49 13.52 -8.00
C GLY A 34 -20.99 13.19 -7.89
N PRO A 35 -20.20 14.08 -7.28
CA PRO A 35 -18.77 13.89 -7.16
C PRO A 35 -18.45 12.75 -6.19
N LEU A 36 -17.40 11.99 -6.53
CA LEU A 36 -16.90 10.90 -5.69
C LEU A 36 -15.90 11.46 -4.68
N ALA A 37 -16.04 11.05 -3.42
CA ALA A 37 -15.05 11.29 -2.38
C ALA A 37 -14.21 10.03 -2.22
N ILE A 38 -12.89 10.19 -2.30
CA ILE A 38 -11.93 9.09 -2.20
C ILE A 38 -11.12 9.27 -0.94
N ASP A 39 -11.18 8.29 -0.05
CA ASP A 39 -10.38 8.24 1.16
C ASP A 39 -9.47 7.03 1.11
N LYS A 40 -8.18 7.22 1.36
CA LYS A 40 -7.19 6.14 1.40
C LYS A 40 -6.40 6.17 2.68
N SER A 41 -6.09 4.98 3.18
CA SER A 41 -5.16 4.82 4.29
C SER A 41 -4.14 3.75 3.97
N VAL A 42 -2.91 3.94 4.45
CA VAL A 42 -1.79 3.03 4.22
C VAL A 42 -1.18 2.70 5.57
N ASP A 43 -1.12 1.41 5.89
CA ASP A 43 -0.41 0.90 7.06
C ASP A 43 0.73 0.01 6.60
N MET A 44 1.93 0.27 7.14
CA MET A 44 3.13 -0.49 6.83
C MET A 44 3.65 -1.16 8.09
N SER A 45 4.10 -2.40 7.96
CA SER A 45 4.75 -3.13 9.04
C SER A 45 5.86 -4.00 8.49
N SER A 46 6.84 -4.31 9.33
CA SER A 46 7.94 -5.21 8.96
C SER A 46 8.17 -6.22 10.07
N HIS A 47 8.55 -7.44 9.68
CA HIS A 47 8.80 -8.53 10.61
C HIS A 47 10.01 -9.33 10.18
N PRO A 48 10.93 -9.66 11.11
CA PRO A 48 12.07 -10.52 10.77
C PRO A 48 11.56 -11.95 10.47
N ARG A 49 12.27 -12.61 9.58
CA ARG A 49 12.02 -14.00 9.21
C ARG A 49 13.05 -14.92 9.85
N PRO A 50 12.69 -16.21 10.10
CA PRO A 50 13.65 -17.18 10.62
C PRO A 50 14.90 -17.37 9.73
N ASP A 51 14.78 -17.11 8.43
CA ASP A 51 15.90 -17.25 7.49
C ASP A 51 16.85 -16.04 7.45
N GLY A 52 16.63 -15.04 8.32
CA GLY A 52 17.44 -13.82 8.36
C GLY A 52 16.97 -12.70 7.44
N ASN A 53 16.03 -12.96 6.55
CA ASN A 53 15.38 -11.96 5.72
C ASN A 53 14.26 -11.24 6.50
N ALA A 54 13.57 -10.33 5.86
CA ALA A 54 12.45 -9.63 6.47
C ALA A 54 11.22 -9.63 5.55
N ASN A 55 10.05 -9.68 6.17
CA ASN A 55 8.78 -9.41 5.49
C ASN A 55 8.42 -7.95 5.67
N VAL A 56 7.92 -7.33 4.62
CA VAL A 56 7.28 -6.01 4.70
C VAL A 56 5.85 -6.15 4.20
N ASP A 57 4.90 -5.75 5.02
CA ASP A 57 3.49 -5.80 4.68
C ASP A 57 2.97 -4.38 4.47
N MET A 58 2.22 -4.20 3.38
CA MET A 58 1.47 -2.98 3.12
C MET A 58 -0.01 -3.32 3.13
N ARG A 59 -0.76 -2.62 3.98
CA ARG A 59 -2.22 -2.67 3.97
C ARG A 59 -2.75 -1.35 3.44
N LEU A 60 -3.40 -1.41 2.30
CA LEU A 60 -4.03 -0.25 1.67
C LEU A 60 -5.54 -0.41 1.76
N THR A 61 -6.20 0.64 2.25
CA THR A 61 -7.66 0.75 2.26
C THR A 61 -8.07 1.90 1.37
N VAL A 62 -8.98 1.65 0.43
CA VAL A 62 -9.55 2.68 -0.44
C VAL A 62 -11.06 2.67 -0.25
N ARG A 63 -11.60 3.79 0.22
CA ARG A 63 -13.03 3.99 0.41
C ARG A 63 -13.52 5.07 -0.54
N VAL A 64 -14.51 4.73 -1.33
CA VAL A 64 -15.11 5.69 -2.25
C VAL A 64 -16.58 5.86 -1.89
N SER A 65 -16.99 7.11 -1.75
CA SER A 65 -18.36 7.47 -1.42
C SER A 65 -18.89 8.56 -2.35
N ALA A 66 -20.20 8.64 -2.46
CA ALA A 66 -20.90 9.69 -3.19
C ALA A 66 -22.08 10.14 -2.34
N GLU A 67 -22.14 11.44 -2.05
CA GLU A 67 -23.21 12.04 -1.24
C GLU A 67 -23.43 11.32 0.10
N GLY A 68 -22.32 10.93 0.75
CA GLY A 68 -22.36 10.23 2.03
C GLY A 68 -22.67 8.74 1.96
N ALA A 69 -22.97 8.20 0.78
CA ALA A 69 -23.24 6.77 0.58
C ALA A 69 -22.03 6.04 0.06
N ALA A 70 -21.75 4.84 0.58
CA ALA A 70 -20.63 4.03 0.14
C ALA A 70 -20.83 3.57 -1.31
N VAL A 71 -19.82 3.79 -2.13
CA VAL A 71 -19.79 3.33 -3.52
C VAL A 71 -19.04 2.01 -3.61
N PHE A 72 -17.77 1.99 -3.20
CA PHE A 72 -17.03 0.75 -3.06
C PHE A 72 -15.95 0.88 -1.98
N LEU A 73 -15.50 -0.27 -1.49
CA LEU A 73 -14.43 -0.40 -0.51
C LEU A 73 -13.46 -1.47 -0.97
N ILE A 74 -12.16 -1.14 -0.97
CA ILE A 74 -11.09 -2.08 -1.28
C ILE A 74 -10.14 -2.13 -0.10
N GLU A 75 -9.79 -3.34 0.36
CA GLU A 75 -8.73 -3.57 1.32
C GLU A 75 -7.76 -4.58 0.71
N VAL A 76 -6.48 -4.20 0.63
CA VAL A 76 -5.41 -5.03 0.07
C VAL A 76 -4.32 -5.15 1.11
N THR A 77 -3.89 -6.38 1.40
CA THR A 77 -2.65 -6.63 2.13
C THR A 77 -1.68 -7.32 1.19
N TYR A 78 -0.54 -6.69 0.97
CA TYR A 78 0.50 -7.14 0.06
C TYR A 78 1.81 -7.28 0.82
N ARG A 79 2.60 -8.28 0.48
CA ARG A 79 3.86 -8.57 1.17
C ARG A 79 5.02 -8.63 0.19
N CYS A 80 6.16 -8.06 0.59
CA CYS A 80 7.42 -8.38 -0.06
C CYS A 80 8.37 -9.01 0.95
N VAL A 81 9.20 -9.92 0.44
CA VAL A 81 10.27 -10.55 1.18
C VAL A 81 11.58 -9.90 0.75
N CYS A 82 12.34 -9.40 1.71
CA CYS A 82 13.52 -8.60 1.46
C CYS A 82 14.77 -9.27 2.02
N ASP A 83 15.82 -9.30 1.22
CA ASP A 83 17.16 -9.62 1.69
C ASP A 83 17.74 -8.36 2.33
N VAL A 84 18.10 -8.44 3.60
CA VAL A 84 18.58 -7.31 4.40
C VAL A 84 20.11 -7.31 4.58
N ALA A 85 20.81 -8.18 3.90
CA ALA A 85 22.28 -8.24 3.99
C ALA A 85 22.91 -6.90 3.60
N GLY A 86 23.83 -6.43 4.43
CA GLY A 86 24.54 -5.17 4.19
C GLY A 86 23.80 -3.92 4.60
N ILE A 87 22.60 -4.02 5.15
CA ILE A 87 21.85 -2.87 5.65
C ILE A 87 22.21 -2.65 7.13
N ALA A 88 22.63 -1.44 7.46
CA ALA A 88 22.95 -1.07 8.84
C ALA A 88 21.69 -1.10 9.71
N PRO A 89 21.78 -1.56 10.98
CA PRO A 89 20.60 -1.62 11.87
C PRO A 89 19.85 -0.29 12.00
N GLU A 90 20.56 0.83 12.02
CA GLU A 90 19.96 2.17 12.12
C GLU A 90 19.16 2.57 10.88
N ASP A 91 19.43 1.96 9.73
CA ASP A 91 18.75 2.23 8.46
C ASP A 91 17.65 1.21 8.15
N MET A 92 17.59 0.13 8.92
CA MET A 92 16.74 -1.03 8.61
C MET A 92 15.26 -0.68 8.45
N GLU A 93 14.69 -0.02 9.45
CA GLU A 93 13.27 0.32 9.43
C GLU A 93 12.92 1.20 8.22
N ARG A 94 13.71 2.23 8.00
CA ARG A 94 13.47 3.14 6.87
C ARG A 94 13.57 2.42 5.53
N ARG A 95 14.62 1.59 5.38
CA ARG A 95 14.82 0.83 4.14
C ARG A 95 13.67 -0.13 3.88
N LEU A 96 13.26 -0.88 4.89
CA LEU A 96 12.17 -1.84 4.74
C LEU A 96 10.86 -1.14 4.41
N LEU A 97 10.47 -0.11 5.15
CA LEU A 97 9.18 0.53 4.95
C LEU A 97 9.14 1.43 3.71
N VAL A 98 10.16 2.24 3.49
CA VAL A 98 10.18 3.17 2.35
C VAL A 98 10.47 2.44 1.04
N ASP A 99 11.61 1.74 0.98
CA ASP A 99 12.03 1.07 -0.26
C ASP A 99 11.11 -0.12 -0.57
N GLY A 100 10.68 -0.86 0.46
CA GLY A 100 9.71 -1.94 0.32
C GLY A 100 8.37 -1.45 -0.17
N GLY A 101 7.89 -0.33 0.37
CA GLY A 101 6.65 0.31 -0.08
C GLY A 101 6.73 0.72 -1.54
N GLU A 102 7.80 1.38 -1.93
CA GLU A 102 8.03 1.78 -3.33
C GLU A 102 8.09 0.58 -4.27
N ALA A 103 8.70 -0.51 -3.82
CA ALA A 103 8.80 -1.73 -4.63
C ALA A 103 7.44 -2.41 -4.85
N MET A 104 6.56 -2.42 -3.84
CA MET A 104 5.25 -3.06 -3.91
C MET A 104 4.19 -2.20 -4.61
N PHE A 105 4.32 -0.89 -4.55
CA PHE A 105 3.27 0.03 -4.97
C PHE A 105 2.80 -0.18 -6.41
N PRO A 106 3.67 -0.37 -7.41
CA PRO A 106 3.20 -0.58 -8.79
C PRO A 106 2.25 -1.76 -8.94
N ALA A 107 2.52 -2.87 -8.25
CA ALA A 107 1.66 -4.05 -8.26
C ALA A 107 0.30 -3.76 -7.61
N ILE A 108 0.30 -3.10 -6.46
CA ILE A 108 -0.91 -2.72 -5.74
C ILE A 108 -1.74 -1.74 -6.57
N ARG A 109 -1.10 -0.77 -7.19
CA ARG A 109 -1.75 0.22 -8.04
C ARG A 109 -2.49 -0.45 -9.21
N ASN A 110 -1.82 -1.40 -9.88
CA ASN A 110 -2.43 -2.16 -10.98
C ASN A 110 -3.59 -3.02 -10.49
N LEU A 111 -3.45 -3.64 -9.34
CA LEU A 111 -4.51 -4.47 -8.75
C LEU A 111 -5.75 -3.63 -8.46
N VAL A 112 -5.60 -2.48 -7.82
CA VAL A 112 -6.70 -1.57 -7.49
C VAL A 112 -7.40 -1.08 -8.77
N SER A 113 -6.64 -0.63 -9.77
CA SER A 113 -7.20 -0.18 -11.05
C SER A 113 -8.01 -1.29 -11.73
N GLY A 114 -7.48 -2.52 -11.72
CA GLY A 114 -8.18 -3.68 -12.29
C GLY A 114 -9.48 -4.00 -11.58
N LEU A 115 -9.49 -3.95 -10.24
CA LEU A 115 -10.69 -4.22 -9.45
C LEU A 115 -11.76 -3.15 -9.68
N VAL A 116 -11.38 -1.89 -9.75
CA VAL A 116 -12.33 -0.79 -9.99
C VAL A 116 -12.96 -0.95 -11.37
N ALA A 117 -12.16 -1.29 -12.38
CA ALA A 117 -12.67 -1.58 -13.73
C ALA A 117 -13.62 -2.79 -13.72
N GLU A 118 -13.25 -3.88 -13.03
CA GLU A 118 -14.13 -5.05 -12.87
C GLU A 118 -15.41 -4.73 -12.14
N GLY A 119 -15.37 -3.75 -11.23
CA GLY A 119 -16.54 -3.27 -10.52
C GLY A 119 -17.52 -2.45 -11.35
N GLY A 120 -17.19 -2.19 -12.60
CA GLY A 120 -18.08 -1.48 -13.52
C GLY A 120 -17.83 0.02 -13.61
N TYR A 121 -16.70 0.52 -13.11
CA TYR A 121 -16.38 1.94 -13.12
C TYR A 121 -15.47 2.31 -14.28
N SER A 122 -15.89 3.31 -15.06
CA SER A 122 -15.13 3.81 -16.21
C SER A 122 -15.20 5.34 -16.23
N PRO A 123 -14.07 6.06 -16.30
CA PRO A 123 -12.71 5.52 -16.25
C PRO A 123 -12.37 4.89 -14.91
N THR A 124 -11.41 3.97 -14.89
CA THR A 124 -10.99 3.32 -13.65
C THR A 124 -10.22 4.30 -12.76
N LEU A 125 -10.11 3.95 -11.48
CA LEU A 125 -9.32 4.70 -10.53
C LEU A 125 -7.84 4.35 -10.70
N VAL A 126 -7.00 5.38 -10.80
CA VAL A 126 -5.54 5.24 -10.77
C VAL A 126 -5.05 5.95 -9.50
N LEU A 127 -4.43 5.21 -8.60
CA LEU A 127 -3.92 5.76 -7.35
C LEU A 127 -2.75 6.72 -7.61
N ASP A 128 -2.76 7.86 -6.92
CA ASP A 128 -1.63 8.77 -6.92
C ASP A 128 -0.42 8.14 -6.22
N PRO A 129 0.81 8.54 -6.55
CA PRO A 129 1.99 8.09 -5.85
C PRO A 129 1.88 8.33 -4.34
N ILE A 130 2.41 7.39 -3.56
CA ILE A 130 2.42 7.47 -2.09
C ILE A 130 3.83 7.87 -1.65
N ASP A 131 3.91 8.87 -0.77
CA ASP A 131 5.15 9.24 -0.10
C ASP A 131 5.34 8.35 1.12
N PHE A 132 6.13 7.29 0.98
CA PHE A 132 6.38 6.32 2.07
C PHE A 132 7.23 6.90 3.18
N GLY A 133 8.05 7.92 2.90
CA GLY A 133 8.77 8.65 3.94
C GLY A 133 7.80 9.37 4.88
N GLU A 134 6.74 9.95 4.34
CA GLU A 134 5.69 10.59 5.14
C GLU A 134 4.87 9.55 5.92
N VAL A 135 4.57 8.41 5.33
CA VAL A 135 3.90 7.29 6.02
C VAL A 135 4.71 6.87 7.24
N LEU A 136 6.02 6.71 7.09
CA LEU A 136 6.92 6.37 8.21
C LEU A 136 6.94 7.46 9.27
N ALA A 137 7.01 8.72 8.87
CA ALA A 137 7.02 9.85 9.78
C ALA A 137 5.74 9.92 10.64
N ARG A 138 4.59 9.67 10.03
CA ARG A 138 3.31 9.62 10.74
C ARG A 138 3.24 8.46 11.73
N ALA A 139 3.74 7.29 11.35
CA ALA A 139 3.78 6.12 12.22
C ALA A 139 4.66 6.38 13.44
N ARG A 140 5.82 7.02 13.28
CA ARG A 140 6.71 7.41 14.37
C ARG A 140 6.08 8.47 15.28
N ALA A 141 5.41 9.46 14.72
CA ALA A 141 4.72 10.50 15.48
C ALA A 141 3.59 9.90 16.33
N SER A 142 2.81 8.99 15.78
CA SER A 142 1.75 8.28 16.48
C SER A 142 2.29 7.45 17.65
N THR A 143 3.42 6.78 17.47
CA THR A 143 4.09 6.00 18.51
C THR A 143 4.63 6.91 19.62
N SER A 144 5.19 8.08 19.26
CA SER A 144 5.74 9.04 20.22
C SER A 144 4.68 9.74 21.05
N ALA A 145 3.45 9.86 20.53
CA ALA A 145 2.34 10.52 21.21
C ALA A 145 1.62 9.63 22.22
N ALA A 146 1.96 8.33 22.24
CA ALA A 146 1.33 7.36 23.13
C ALA A 146 1.94 7.41 24.55
#